data_952b57a6c1e2a8f6aa29efcf9e699e31
#
_entry.id   952b57a6c1e2a8f6aa29efcf9e699e31
#
_cell.length_a   1.000
_cell.length_b   1.000
_cell.length_c   1.000
_cell.angle_alpha   90.00
_cell.angle_beta   90.00
_cell.angle_gamma   90.00
#
_symmetry.space_group_name_H-M   'P 1'
#
loop_
_entity.id
_entity.type
_entity.pdbx_description
1 polymer ?
#
loop_
_entity_poly.entity_id
_entity_poly.type
_entity_poly.pdbx_seq_one_letter_code
_entity_poly.pdbx_strand_id
1 'polypeptide(L)'
;MNILLIGGGGREHALAWKLAQSPKVEKIYAAPGNPGMALLPKCECIALDVENLEGVADYAEEKSIDLTVVGPEAPLVAGLADVCKRRGLPVFGPSKAAAQLEGSKAFSKELMAKYNIPTAFFKICEDIETAKAYVEEKGAPIVVKADGLAAGKGVVVAMTKQEALDAIDEMMADHKFGNAGARLVLEEYMEGEEASLLAFTDGKTIVPMIASQDHKRVFDGDEGPNTGGMGTYAPAPVMTDVLRLKATELILKPVIAAMAAEGMPYQGCLYAGLMIKGDSVKVVEFNCRFGDPETQVVLPLLDGDLAEIMLACATGTLAQVDFGWYDKAAVCVVMASGGYPESYAKGMEITGLADAAADKDVVVFHAGTKADGAKVLTNGGRVLGVTAVDANIKAARDRAYTDVEKINFNGAFCRKDIAWRALKR
;
A
#
# COMPACT_ATOMS: atom_id res chain seq x y z
N MET A 1 -1.19 16.77 20.03
CA MET A 1 -0.47 15.51 19.82
C MET A 1 0.73 15.76 18.90
N ASN A 2 1.88 15.19 19.29
CA ASN A 2 3.07 15.12 18.43
C ASN A 2 3.10 13.74 17.78
N ILE A 3 3.25 13.70 16.47
CA ILE A 3 3.25 12.46 15.68
C ILE A 3 4.63 12.27 15.03
N LEU A 4 5.18 11.08 15.11
CA LEU A 4 6.32 10.65 14.32
C LEU A 4 5.82 9.77 13.17
N LEU A 5 6.00 10.24 11.93
CA LEU A 5 5.60 9.51 10.72
C LEU A 5 6.84 8.95 10.02
N ILE A 6 6.94 7.62 9.95
CA ILE A 6 8.04 6.93 9.29
C ILE A 6 7.72 6.74 7.82
N GLY A 7 8.63 7.20 6.96
CA GLY A 7 8.56 7.08 5.51
C GLY A 7 8.54 8.43 4.79
N GLY A 8 8.60 8.42 3.47
CA GLY A 8 8.68 9.63 2.65
C GLY A 8 8.10 9.46 1.24
N GLY A 9 7.28 8.43 1.01
CA GLY A 9 6.60 8.17 -0.25
C GLY A 9 5.26 8.90 -0.39
N GLY A 10 4.54 8.61 -1.47
CA GLY A 10 3.22 9.19 -1.75
C GLY A 10 2.19 8.83 -0.70
N ARG A 11 2.22 7.60 -0.21
CA ARG A 11 1.41 7.11 0.91
C ARG A 11 1.65 7.95 2.16
N GLU A 12 2.90 8.16 2.54
CA GLU A 12 3.25 8.93 3.73
C GLU A 12 2.88 10.39 3.57
N HIS A 13 3.01 10.96 2.37
CA HIS A 13 2.52 12.31 2.12
C HIS A 13 0.99 12.40 2.31
N ALA A 14 0.22 11.43 1.81
CA ALA A 14 -1.23 11.41 2.02
C ALA A 14 -1.59 11.22 3.50
N LEU A 15 -0.85 10.39 4.25
CA LEU A 15 -0.99 10.27 5.69
C LEU A 15 -0.72 11.60 6.41
N ALA A 16 0.41 12.25 6.13
CA ALA A 16 0.77 13.55 6.72
C ALA A 16 -0.28 14.62 6.39
N TRP A 17 -0.75 14.67 5.15
CA TRP A 17 -1.78 15.60 4.69
C TRP A 17 -3.09 15.45 5.46
N LYS A 18 -3.54 14.21 5.69
CA LYS A 18 -4.77 13.97 6.47
C LYS A 18 -4.57 14.20 7.96
N LEU A 19 -3.44 13.79 8.53
CA LEU A 19 -3.09 14.02 9.94
C LEU A 19 -2.99 15.52 10.26
N ALA A 20 -2.43 16.34 9.36
CA ALA A 20 -2.30 17.78 9.56
C ALA A 20 -3.64 18.52 9.67
N GLN A 21 -4.74 17.92 9.18
CA GLN A 21 -6.09 18.47 9.27
C GLN A 21 -6.71 18.28 10.68
N SER A 22 -6.17 17.35 11.47
CA SER A 22 -6.68 17.10 12.82
C SER A 22 -6.42 18.30 13.73
N PRO A 23 -7.43 18.82 14.46
CA PRO A 23 -7.23 19.86 15.46
C PRO A 23 -6.45 19.33 16.69
N LYS A 24 -6.37 18.01 16.86
CA LYS A 24 -5.64 17.35 17.96
C LYS A 24 -4.13 17.24 17.67
N VAL A 25 -3.71 17.37 16.40
CA VAL A 25 -2.31 17.31 16.00
C VAL A 25 -1.68 18.71 16.12
N GLU A 26 -0.60 18.77 16.85
CA GLU A 26 0.23 19.97 17.01
C GLU A 26 1.41 19.94 16.04
N LYS A 27 2.12 18.82 15.99
CA LYS A 27 3.32 18.63 15.17
C LYS A 27 3.39 17.25 14.57
N ILE A 28 3.88 17.18 13.33
CA ILE A 28 4.23 15.94 12.63
C ILE A 28 5.71 15.99 12.30
N TYR A 29 6.46 15.03 12.79
CA TYR A 29 7.85 14.77 12.41
C TYR A 29 7.89 13.66 11.39
N ALA A 30 8.26 13.96 10.16
CA ALA A 30 8.29 12.99 9.06
C ALA A 30 9.73 12.52 8.78
N ALA A 31 9.98 11.22 8.88
CA ALA A 31 11.31 10.62 8.76
C ALA A 31 11.40 9.62 7.58
N PRO A 32 12.10 9.93 6.48
CA PRO A 32 12.75 11.19 6.18
C PRO A 32 11.80 12.28 5.65
N GLY A 33 10.54 11.94 5.31
CA GLY A 33 9.62 12.82 4.62
C GLY A 33 10.03 13.09 3.17
N ASN A 34 9.40 14.09 2.57
CA ASN A 34 9.70 14.58 1.22
C ASN A 34 9.36 16.06 1.07
N PRO A 35 9.75 16.73 -0.05
CA PRO A 35 9.51 18.15 -0.24
C PRO A 35 8.04 18.59 -0.15
N GLY A 36 7.10 17.74 -0.59
CA GLY A 36 5.67 18.03 -0.47
C GLY A 36 5.19 17.99 0.98
N MET A 37 5.67 17.04 1.78
CA MET A 37 5.37 16.96 3.21
C MET A 37 5.92 18.18 3.98
N ALA A 38 7.10 18.67 3.60
CA ALA A 38 7.70 19.85 4.22
C ALA A 38 6.88 21.16 4.01
N LEU A 39 5.97 21.17 3.02
CA LEU A 39 5.08 22.30 2.75
C LEU A 39 3.76 22.22 3.54
N LEU A 40 3.45 21.06 4.13
CA LEU A 40 2.22 20.89 4.91
C LEU A 40 2.30 21.67 6.23
N PRO A 41 1.17 22.27 6.67
CA PRO A 41 1.11 22.85 8.00
C PRO A 41 1.41 21.78 9.07
N LYS A 42 2.09 22.16 10.15
CA LYS A 42 2.45 21.28 11.29
C LYS A 42 3.47 20.19 10.94
N CYS A 43 3.93 20.03 9.70
CA CYS A 43 4.85 18.97 9.30
C CYS A 43 6.29 19.47 9.18
N GLU A 44 7.21 18.70 9.74
CA GLU A 44 8.65 18.92 9.67
C GLU A 44 9.33 17.63 9.20
N CYS A 45 10.07 17.70 8.10
CA CYS A 45 10.90 16.58 7.65
C CYS A 45 12.21 16.55 8.45
N ILE A 46 12.55 15.37 8.97
CA ILE A 46 13.70 15.16 9.84
C ILE A 46 14.64 14.09 9.28
N ALA A 47 15.94 14.27 9.50
CA ALA A 47 16.93 13.25 9.21
C ALA A 47 17.03 12.29 10.41
N LEU A 48 16.34 11.15 10.30
CA LEU A 48 16.37 10.08 11.30
C LEU A 48 16.68 8.76 10.58
N ASP A 49 17.62 8.00 11.11
CA ASP A 49 17.91 6.65 10.62
C ASP A 49 16.80 5.70 11.07
N VAL A 50 15.87 5.38 10.17
CA VAL A 50 14.70 4.53 10.44
C VAL A 50 15.04 3.04 10.49
N GLU A 51 16.26 2.64 10.09
CA GLU A 51 16.76 1.26 10.24
C GLU A 51 17.27 1.02 11.67
N ASN A 52 17.71 2.08 12.36
CA ASN A 52 18.03 2.03 13.78
C ASN A 52 16.75 2.14 14.64
N LEU A 53 16.11 1.00 14.89
CA LEU A 53 14.82 0.94 15.58
C LEU A 53 14.85 1.51 17.00
N GLU A 54 15.93 1.29 17.75
CA GLU A 54 16.10 1.87 19.09
C GLU A 54 16.29 3.39 18.99
N GLY A 55 17.06 3.88 18.01
CA GLY A 55 17.22 5.33 17.76
C GLY A 55 15.90 6.01 17.38
N VAL A 56 15.00 5.33 16.67
CA VAL A 56 13.63 5.83 16.41
C VAL A 56 12.86 5.98 17.71
N ALA A 57 12.93 5.00 18.60
CA ALA A 57 12.26 5.05 19.89
C ALA A 57 12.88 6.11 20.82
N ASP A 58 14.22 6.27 20.83
CA ASP A 58 14.90 7.36 21.55
C ASP A 58 14.39 8.73 21.10
N TYR A 59 14.27 8.94 19.79
CA TYR A 59 13.74 10.18 19.24
C TYR A 59 12.28 10.40 19.67
N ALA A 60 11.46 9.34 19.66
CA ALA A 60 10.08 9.44 20.07
C ALA A 60 9.93 9.84 21.56
N GLU A 61 10.79 9.34 22.42
CA GLU A 61 10.82 9.77 23.85
C GLU A 61 11.31 11.20 23.98
N GLU A 62 12.44 11.57 23.32
CA GLU A 62 13.01 12.91 23.38
C GLU A 62 12.01 13.99 22.95
N LYS A 63 11.25 13.74 21.90
CA LYS A 63 10.26 14.67 21.34
C LYS A 63 8.87 14.54 21.95
N SER A 64 8.70 13.67 22.96
CA SER A 64 7.40 13.41 23.58
C SER A 64 6.34 13.08 22.52
N ILE A 65 6.64 12.09 21.67
CA ILE A 65 5.74 11.64 20.61
C ILE A 65 4.57 10.88 21.22
N ASP A 66 3.35 11.34 20.93
CA ASP A 66 2.11 10.72 21.37
C ASP A 66 1.73 9.50 20.52
N LEU A 67 2.15 9.46 19.25
CA LEU A 67 1.86 8.38 18.33
C LEU A 67 2.95 8.27 17.25
N THR A 68 3.53 7.08 17.09
CA THR A 68 4.37 6.73 15.94
C THR A 68 3.52 6.05 14.88
N VAL A 69 3.53 6.57 13.65
CA VAL A 69 2.83 6.00 12.49
C VAL A 69 3.86 5.43 11.53
N VAL A 70 3.77 4.13 11.23
CA VAL A 70 4.73 3.46 10.34
C VAL A 70 4.10 3.27 8.97
N GLY A 71 4.64 3.97 7.97
CA GLY A 71 4.15 3.92 6.59
C GLY A 71 4.60 2.66 5.85
N PRO A 72 5.92 2.39 5.69
CA PRO A 72 6.44 1.26 4.93
C PRO A 72 6.47 -0.04 5.74
N GLU A 73 6.49 -1.17 5.04
CA GLU A 73 6.51 -2.52 5.60
C GLU A 73 7.84 -2.90 6.27
N ALA A 74 8.96 -2.42 5.73
CA ALA A 74 10.29 -2.86 6.18
C ALA A 74 10.54 -2.62 7.69
N PRO A 75 10.28 -1.42 8.27
CA PRO A 75 10.41 -1.21 9.71
C PRO A 75 9.45 -2.07 10.55
N LEU A 76 8.25 -2.40 10.03
CA LEU A 76 7.29 -3.27 10.71
C LEU A 76 7.80 -4.70 10.79
N VAL A 77 8.27 -5.25 9.67
CA VAL A 77 8.87 -6.59 9.60
C VAL A 77 10.16 -6.68 10.41
N ALA A 78 10.92 -5.58 10.50
CA ALA A 78 12.10 -5.48 11.37
C ALA A 78 11.74 -5.47 12.87
N GLY A 79 10.54 -4.98 13.25
CA GLY A 79 10.03 -5.00 14.62
C GLY A 79 9.98 -3.65 15.33
N LEU A 80 9.88 -2.55 14.58
CA LEU A 80 9.79 -1.21 15.18
C LEU A 80 8.61 -1.09 16.16
N ALA A 81 7.46 -1.69 15.84
CA ALA A 81 6.31 -1.66 16.73
C ALA A 81 6.57 -2.38 18.07
N ASP A 82 7.39 -3.45 18.05
CA ASP A 82 7.77 -4.16 19.28
C ASP A 82 8.70 -3.31 20.14
N VAL A 83 9.64 -2.59 19.53
CA VAL A 83 10.54 -1.66 20.23
C VAL A 83 9.73 -0.55 20.89
N CYS A 84 8.83 0.10 20.16
CA CYS A 84 7.95 1.13 20.71
C CYS A 84 7.10 0.61 21.87
N LYS A 85 6.45 -0.54 21.70
CA LYS A 85 5.60 -1.14 22.74
C LYS A 85 6.34 -1.48 24.03
N ARG A 86 7.58 -2.03 23.93
CA ARG A 86 8.41 -2.29 25.12
C ARG A 86 8.73 -1.04 25.92
N ARG A 87 8.78 0.12 25.26
CA ARG A 87 9.05 1.43 25.87
C ARG A 87 7.79 2.21 26.23
N GLY A 88 6.60 1.60 26.05
CA GLY A 88 5.32 2.24 26.38
C GLY A 88 4.92 3.35 25.40
N LEU A 89 5.51 3.39 24.20
CA LEU A 89 5.23 4.37 23.15
C LEU A 89 4.10 3.87 22.26
N PRO A 90 2.98 4.63 22.10
CA PRO A 90 1.92 4.25 21.18
C PRO A 90 2.43 4.19 19.74
N VAL A 91 2.09 3.11 19.01
CA VAL A 91 2.49 2.90 17.64
C VAL A 91 1.34 2.35 16.80
N PHE A 92 1.09 2.98 15.65
CA PHE A 92 0.18 2.48 14.64
C PHE A 92 0.96 1.62 13.65
N GLY A 93 0.79 0.32 13.77
CA GLY A 93 1.43 -0.72 12.98
C GLY A 93 1.50 -2.03 13.75
N PRO A 94 1.48 -3.19 13.05
CA PRO A 94 1.56 -4.50 13.68
C PRO A 94 2.95 -4.79 14.27
N SER A 95 2.99 -5.72 15.21
CA SER A 95 4.25 -6.30 15.72
C SER A 95 5.01 -7.02 14.61
N LYS A 96 6.30 -7.31 14.84
CA LYS A 96 7.13 -8.13 13.93
C LYS A 96 6.46 -9.47 13.57
N ALA A 97 5.90 -10.13 14.56
CA ALA A 97 5.19 -11.40 14.36
C ALA A 97 3.94 -11.22 13.50
N ALA A 98 3.13 -10.19 13.75
CA ALA A 98 1.92 -9.93 12.98
C ALA A 98 2.23 -9.40 11.56
N ALA A 99 3.33 -8.69 11.38
CA ALA A 99 3.79 -8.22 10.07
C ALA A 99 4.20 -9.35 9.11
N GLN A 100 4.32 -10.60 9.61
CA GLN A 100 4.54 -11.78 8.75
C GLN A 100 3.39 -12.04 7.77
N LEU A 101 2.20 -11.48 7.98
CA LEU A 101 1.12 -11.53 6.97
C LEU A 101 1.56 -10.93 5.62
N GLU A 102 2.46 -9.94 5.60
CA GLU A 102 3.10 -9.40 4.39
C GLU A 102 4.51 -9.95 4.21
N GLY A 103 5.27 -10.08 5.32
CA GLY A 103 6.67 -10.46 5.33
C GLY A 103 6.93 -11.89 4.86
N SER A 104 5.96 -12.80 4.94
CA SER A 104 6.03 -14.17 4.42
C SER A 104 4.73 -14.59 3.76
N LYS A 105 4.78 -14.78 2.44
CA LYS A 105 3.63 -15.30 1.66
C LYS A 105 3.26 -16.73 2.07
N ALA A 106 4.27 -17.53 2.40
CA ALA A 106 4.06 -18.89 2.89
C ALA A 106 3.27 -18.89 4.21
N PHE A 107 3.72 -18.10 5.21
CA PHE A 107 2.99 -17.94 6.47
C PHE A 107 1.54 -17.48 6.24
N SER A 108 1.36 -16.45 5.40
CA SER A 108 0.03 -15.93 5.08
C SER A 108 -0.89 -16.99 4.47
N LYS A 109 -0.37 -17.81 3.53
CA LYS A 109 -1.11 -18.89 2.89
C LYS A 109 -1.44 -20.02 3.86
N GLU A 110 -0.50 -20.44 4.69
CA GLU A 110 -0.71 -21.47 5.72
C GLU A 110 -1.77 -21.03 6.73
N LEU A 111 -1.72 -19.76 7.17
CA LEU A 111 -2.74 -19.19 8.06
C LEU A 111 -4.12 -19.21 7.41
N MET A 112 -4.23 -18.76 6.15
CA MET A 112 -5.49 -18.76 5.43
C MET A 112 -6.06 -20.18 5.26
N ALA A 113 -5.21 -21.16 4.94
CA ALA A 113 -5.63 -22.56 4.83
C ALA A 113 -6.09 -23.13 6.17
N LYS A 114 -5.34 -22.88 7.26
CA LYS A 114 -5.66 -23.34 8.62
C LYS A 114 -7.00 -22.84 9.13
N TYR A 115 -7.34 -21.58 8.80
CA TYR A 115 -8.56 -20.93 9.27
C TYR A 115 -9.67 -20.81 8.22
N ASN A 116 -9.54 -21.53 7.10
CA ASN A 116 -10.50 -21.56 5.99
C ASN A 116 -10.82 -20.16 5.42
N ILE A 117 -9.84 -19.28 5.36
CA ILE A 117 -9.98 -17.95 4.74
C ILE A 117 -9.86 -18.15 3.21
N PRO A 118 -10.82 -17.64 2.41
CA PRO A 118 -10.84 -17.89 0.96
C PRO A 118 -9.62 -17.30 0.25
N THR A 119 -8.83 -18.14 -0.40
CA THR A 119 -7.68 -17.77 -1.23
C THR A 119 -7.47 -18.79 -2.34
N ALA A 120 -6.49 -18.54 -3.22
CA ALA A 120 -6.05 -19.48 -4.25
C ALA A 120 -5.52 -20.78 -3.65
N PHE A 121 -5.69 -21.91 -4.34
CA PHE A 121 -4.93 -23.11 -4.03
C PHE A 121 -3.43 -22.82 -4.20
N PHE A 122 -2.60 -23.39 -3.34
CA PHE A 122 -1.18 -23.09 -3.34
C PHE A 122 -0.33 -24.30 -2.96
N LYS A 123 0.94 -24.22 -3.33
CA LYS A 123 2.01 -25.13 -2.90
C LYS A 123 3.22 -24.31 -2.49
N ILE A 124 3.75 -24.58 -1.32
CA ILE A 124 5.03 -24.06 -0.87
C ILE A 124 6.12 -25.00 -1.33
N CYS A 125 7.16 -24.47 -1.97
CA CYS A 125 8.28 -25.22 -2.50
C CYS A 125 9.58 -24.66 -1.92
N GLU A 126 10.38 -25.54 -1.31
CA GLU A 126 11.67 -25.20 -0.68
C GLU A 126 12.86 -25.53 -1.58
N ASP A 127 12.62 -26.18 -2.70
CA ASP A 127 13.63 -26.54 -3.69
C ASP A 127 13.07 -26.45 -5.12
N ILE A 128 13.99 -26.36 -6.09
CA ILE A 128 13.69 -26.15 -7.51
C ILE A 128 12.98 -27.38 -8.10
N GLU A 129 13.40 -28.58 -7.72
CA GLU A 129 12.86 -29.85 -8.24
C GLU A 129 11.40 -29.99 -7.89
N THR A 130 11.05 -29.73 -6.62
CA THR A 130 9.65 -29.73 -6.15
C THR A 130 8.81 -28.68 -6.86
N ALA A 131 9.35 -27.47 -7.05
CA ALA A 131 8.65 -26.38 -7.74
C ALA A 131 8.37 -26.72 -9.20
N LYS A 132 9.38 -27.22 -9.94
CA LYS A 132 9.23 -27.65 -11.34
C LYS A 132 8.29 -28.83 -11.49
N ALA A 133 8.38 -29.85 -10.63
CA ALA A 133 7.46 -30.99 -10.64
C ALA A 133 6.01 -30.55 -10.43
N TYR A 134 5.75 -29.57 -9.57
CA TYR A 134 4.40 -29.05 -9.37
C TYR A 134 3.87 -28.30 -10.61
N VAL A 135 4.72 -27.54 -11.31
CA VAL A 135 4.34 -26.89 -12.58
C VAL A 135 4.05 -27.95 -13.66
N GLU A 136 4.83 -29.06 -13.72
CA GLU A 136 4.58 -30.16 -14.64
C GLU A 136 3.23 -30.84 -14.36
N GLU A 137 2.88 -31.01 -13.08
CA GLU A 137 1.60 -31.61 -12.67
C GLU A 137 0.39 -30.70 -12.96
N LYS A 138 0.49 -29.42 -12.60
CA LYS A 138 -0.65 -28.48 -12.66
C LYS A 138 -0.80 -27.78 -14.00
N GLY A 139 0.29 -27.60 -14.74
CA GLY A 139 0.30 -26.84 -15.98
C GLY A 139 0.25 -25.34 -15.75
N ALA A 140 -0.18 -24.61 -16.81
CA ALA A 140 -0.37 -23.17 -16.79
C ALA A 140 -1.83 -22.85 -17.23
N PRO A 141 -2.38 -21.66 -16.86
CA PRO A 141 -1.70 -20.58 -16.15
C PRO A 141 -1.48 -20.87 -14.66
N ILE A 142 -0.37 -20.37 -14.12
CA ILE A 142 0.02 -20.52 -12.71
C ILE A 142 0.76 -19.27 -12.23
N VAL A 143 0.70 -18.97 -10.92
CA VAL A 143 1.39 -17.80 -10.36
C VAL A 143 2.58 -18.28 -9.51
N VAL A 144 3.77 -17.77 -9.81
CA VAL A 144 5.01 -18.06 -9.08
C VAL A 144 5.38 -16.84 -8.25
N LYS A 145 5.49 -17.01 -6.92
CA LYS A 145 5.79 -15.92 -5.98
C LYS A 145 7.00 -16.27 -5.14
N ALA A 146 7.97 -15.37 -5.07
CA ALA A 146 9.04 -15.44 -4.06
C ALA A 146 8.45 -15.18 -2.66
N ASP A 147 8.84 -15.98 -1.66
CA ASP A 147 8.44 -15.78 -0.28
C ASP A 147 9.28 -14.66 0.36
N GLY A 148 8.61 -13.67 0.93
CA GLY A 148 9.26 -12.50 1.52
C GLY A 148 9.04 -11.20 0.75
N LEU A 149 9.67 -10.13 1.25
CA LEU A 149 9.55 -8.79 0.65
C LEU A 149 10.39 -8.72 -0.63
N ALA A 150 9.76 -8.47 -1.76
CA ALA A 150 10.38 -8.34 -3.07
C ALA A 150 9.94 -7.08 -3.83
N ALA A 151 9.42 -6.07 -3.12
CA ALA A 151 8.98 -4.78 -3.68
C ALA A 151 8.07 -4.91 -4.91
N GLY A 152 7.13 -5.89 -4.88
CA GLY A 152 6.19 -6.16 -5.98
C GLY A 152 6.80 -6.85 -7.20
N LYS A 153 8.11 -7.13 -7.20
CA LYS A 153 8.83 -7.74 -8.34
C LYS A 153 8.96 -9.27 -8.23
N GLY A 154 8.68 -9.84 -7.06
CA GLY A 154 8.78 -11.29 -6.80
C GLY A 154 7.51 -12.06 -7.15
N VAL A 155 6.72 -11.61 -8.14
CA VAL A 155 5.50 -12.29 -8.59
C VAL A 155 5.49 -12.36 -10.12
N VAL A 156 5.35 -13.57 -10.64
CA VAL A 156 5.20 -13.84 -12.07
C VAL A 156 3.89 -14.58 -12.30
N VAL A 157 3.01 -13.97 -13.08
CA VAL A 157 1.81 -14.64 -13.60
C VAL A 157 2.20 -15.33 -14.90
N ALA A 158 2.48 -16.61 -14.82
CA ALA A 158 2.94 -17.43 -15.95
C ALA A 158 1.74 -17.98 -16.73
N MET A 159 1.56 -17.53 -17.96
CA MET A 159 0.50 -18.02 -18.86
C MET A 159 0.89 -19.30 -19.57
N THR A 160 2.19 -19.62 -19.61
CA THR A 160 2.74 -20.85 -20.18
C THR A 160 3.61 -21.60 -19.16
N LYS A 161 3.77 -22.90 -19.36
CA LYS A 161 4.68 -23.72 -18.53
C LYS A 161 6.10 -23.19 -18.57
N GLN A 162 6.58 -22.76 -19.74
CA GLN A 162 7.94 -22.28 -19.89
C GLN A 162 8.18 -21.02 -19.08
N GLU A 163 7.25 -20.06 -19.12
CA GLU A 163 7.32 -18.86 -18.27
C GLU A 163 7.39 -19.21 -16.77
N ALA A 164 6.64 -20.24 -16.33
CA ALA A 164 6.68 -20.67 -14.94
C ALA A 164 8.02 -21.31 -14.56
N LEU A 165 8.58 -22.15 -15.44
CA LEU A 165 9.88 -22.77 -15.23
C LEU A 165 11.01 -21.72 -15.22
N ASP A 166 10.99 -20.76 -16.13
CA ASP A 166 11.96 -19.68 -16.19
C ASP A 166 11.88 -18.80 -14.93
N ALA A 167 10.66 -18.50 -14.44
CA ALA A 167 10.47 -17.75 -13.20
C ALA A 167 11.02 -18.49 -11.96
N ILE A 168 10.86 -19.82 -11.90
CA ILE A 168 11.44 -20.64 -10.83
C ILE A 168 12.97 -20.57 -10.86
N ASP A 169 13.59 -20.73 -12.04
CA ASP A 169 15.04 -20.66 -12.19
C ASP A 169 15.57 -19.27 -11.81
N GLU A 170 14.93 -18.20 -12.29
CA GLU A 170 15.31 -16.81 -11.99
C GLU A 170 15.22 -16.50 -10.49
N MET A 171 14.17 -16.98 -9.81
CA MET A 171 13.95 -16.68 -8.40
C MET A 171 14.82 -17.53 -7.45
N MET A 172 14.96 -18.82 -7.71
CA MET A 172 15.68 -19.75 -6.81
C MET A 172 17.13 -19.96 -7.22
N ALA A 173 17.43 -20.24 -8.50
CA ALA A 173 18.79 -20.56 -8.93
C ALA A 173 19.68 -19.31 -8.99
N ASP A 174 19.17 -18.21 -9.55
CA ASP A 174 19.90 -16.98 -9.71
C ASP A 174 19.90 -16.08 -8.47
N HIS A 175 19.21 -16.50 -7.40
CA HIS A 175 19.06 -15.76 -6.15
C HIS A 175 18.68 -14.28 -6.35
N LYS A 176 17.90 -13.97 -7.38
CA LYS A 176 17.53 -12.59 -7.78
C LYS A 176 16.92 -11.77 -6.62
N PHE A 177 16.28 -12.43 -5.67
CA PHE A 177 15.65 -11.79 -4.52
C PHE A 177 16.34 -12.14 -3.18
N GLY A 178 17.61 -12.62 -3.22
CA GLY A 178 18.34 -13.03 -2.03
C GLY A 178 17.57 -14.08 -1.22
N ASN A 179 17.49 -13.91 0.10
CA ASN A 179 16.78 -14.85 0.98
C ASN A 179 15.27 -14.97 0.68
N ALA A 180 14.63 -13.96 0.08
CA ALA A 180 13.23 -14.04 -0.29
C ALA A 180 12.96 -15.05 -1.42
N GLY A 181 13.95 -15.34 -2.26
CA GLY A 181 13.87 -16.36 -3.32
C GLY A 181 14.19 -17.78 -2.88
N ALA A 182 14.61 -17.99 -1.63
CA ALA A 182 14.97 -19.32 -1.12
C ALA A 182 13.77 -20.26 -1.00
N ARG A 183 12.55 -19.73 -0.97
CA ARG A 183 11.28 -20.46 -0.92
C ARG A 183 10.28 -19.81 -1.86
N LEU A 184 9.50 -20.61 -2.58
CA LEU A 184 8.46 -20.13 -3.49
C LEU A 184 7.07 -20.56 -3.03
N VAL A 185 6.09 -19.74 -3.34
CA VAL A 185 4.67 -20.06 -3.26
C VAL A 185 4.12 -20.10 -4.68
N LEU A 186 3.71 -21.27 -5.14
CA LEU A 186 3.04 -21.47 -6.41
C LEU A 186 1.54 -21.49 -6.17
N GLU A 187 0.79 -20.67 -6.92
CA GLU A 187 -0.65 -20.50 -6.71
C GLU A 187 -1.44 -20.75 -8.01
N GLU A 188 -2.68 -21.23 -7.86
CA GLU A 188 -3.60 -21.22 -9.00
C GLU A 188 -3.80 -19.80 -9.53
N TYR A 189 -3.89 -19.68 -10.84
CA TYR A 189 -4.29 -18.43 -11.47
C TYR A 189 -5.76 -18.12 -11.17
N MET A 190 -6.03 -17.03 -10.51
CA MET A 190 -7.40 -16.57 -10.23
C MET A 190 -7.86 -15.60 -11.31
N GLU A 191 -8.97 -15.92 -11.96
CA GLU A 191 -9.64 -15.00 -12.89
C GLU A 191 -10.54 -14.04 -12.11
N GLY A 192 -10.63 -12.79 -12.57
CA GLY A 192 -11.51 -11.78 -11.98
C GLY A 192 -10.95 -10.38 -12.09
N GLU A 193 -11.49 -9.49 -11.28
CA GLU A 193 -10.99 -8.14 -11.10
C GLU A 193 -10.40 -7.99 -9.71
N GLU A 194 -9.20 -7.41 -9.64
CA GLU A 194 -8.58 -7.11 -8.35
C GLU A 194 -9.19 -5.85 -7.74
N ALA A 195 -9.37 -5.85 -6.42
CA ALA A 195 -9.73 -4.66 -5.65
C ALA A 195 -8.99 -4.68 -4.32
N SER A 196 -8.74 -3.50 -3.77
CA SER A 196 -8.06 -3.30 -2.50
C SER A 196 -9.09 -2.92 -1.43
N LEU A 197 -9.15 -3.70 -0.35
CA LEU A 197 -9.96 -3.40 0.82
C LEU A 197 -9.06 -3.25 2.04
N LEU A 198 -8.84 -2.01 2.44
CA LEU A 198 -8.09 -1.69 3.65
C LEU A 198 -9.03 -1.69 4.85
N ALA A 199 -8.49 -1.93 6.04
CA ALA A 199 -9.25 -1.85 7.28
C ALA A 199 -8.40 -1.33 8.42
N PHE A 200 -9.00 -0.50 9.29
CA PHE A 200 -8.45 -0.18 10.60
C PHE A 200 -8.75 -1.30 11.58
N THR A 201 -7.79 -1.64 12.44
CA THR A 201 -8.02 -2.61 13.50
C THR A 201 -7.16 -2.35 14.72
N ASP A 202 -7.74 -2.62 15.90
CA ASP A 202 -7.06 -2.60 17.19
C ASP A 202 -6.73 -4.01 17.70
N GLY A 203 -6.94 -5.05 16.87
CA GLY A 203 -6.76 -6.45 17.18
C GLY A 203 -8.03 -7.15 17.67
N LYS A 204 -9.12 -6.42 17.87
CA LYS A 204 -10.46 -6.93 18.26
C LYS A 204 -11.53 -6.39 17.35
N THR A 205 -11.58 -5.08 17.21
CA THR A 205 -12.46 -4.36 16.30
C THR A 205 -11.79 -4.25 14.95
N ILE A 206 -12.54 -4.46 13.87
CA ILE A 206 -12.07 -4.21 12.50
C ILE A 206 -13.11 -3.37 11.76
N VAL A 207 -12.66 -2.27 11.16
CA VAL A 207 -13.52 -1.35 10.40
C VAL A 207 -12.98 -1.23 8.99
N PRO A 208 -13.67 -1.82 7.98
CA PRO A 208 -13.24 -1.73 6.59
C PRO A 208 -13.38 -0.30 6.08
N MET A 209 -12.39 0.12 5.29
CA MET A 209 -12.39 1.41 4.61
C MET A 209 -13.20 1.32 3.30
N ILE A 210 -13.33 2.45 2.61
CA ILE A 210 -13.85 2.47 1.24
C ILE A 210 -12.92 1.67 0.33
N ALA A 211 -13.47 0.79 -0.51
CA ALA A 211 -12.67 -0.02 -1.40
C ALA A 211 -12.10 0.81 -2.57
N SER A 212 -10.89 0.50 -2.96
CA SER A 212 -10.21 1.12 -4.09
C SER A 212 -9.79 0.08 -5.13
N GLN A 213 -9.46 0.54 -6.33
CA GLN A 213 -8.94 -0.31 -7.40
C GLN A 213 -7.75 0.38 -8.06
N ASP A 214 -6.58 -0.28 -8.06
CA ASP A 214 -5.35 0.21 -8.64
C ASP A 214 -5.12 -0.32 -10.07
N HIS A 215 -4.13 0.26 -10.75
CA HIS A 215 -3.67 -0.13 -12.07
C HIS A 215 -2.20 -0.55 -11.98
N LYS A 216 -1.97 -1.87 -11.89
CA LYS A 216 -0.63 -2.43 -11.61
C LYS A 216 0.30 -2.42 -12.82
N ARG A 217 -0.23 -2.54 -14.04
CA ARG A 217 0.57 -2.55 -15.26
C ARG A 217 1.03 -1.14 -15.63
N VAL A 218 2.23 -1.05 -16.17
CA VAL A 218 2.90 0.24 -16.44
C VAL A 218 2.26 1.03 -17.58
N PHE A 219 1.69 0.38 -18.59
CA PHE A 219 1.13 1.01 -19.79
C PHE A 219 -0.40 0.90 -19.86
N ASP A 220 -0.99 1.76 -20.69
CA ASP A 220 -2.41 1.74 -21.02
C ASP A 220 -2.83 0.34 -21.52
N GLY A 221 -4.10 -0.01 -21.32
CA GLY A 221 -4.64 -1.31 -21.69
C GLY A 221 -4.17 -2.47 -20.81
N ASP A 222 -3.56 -2.19 -19.67
CA ASP A 222 -2.95 -3.17 -18.76
C ASP A 222 -1.81 -3.96 -19.44
N GLU A 223 -0.97 -3.27 -20.18
CA GLU A 223 0.20 -3.82 -20.84
C GLU A 223 1.51 -3.54 -20.08
N GLY A 224 2.57 -4.27 -20.44
CA GLY A 224 3.90 -4.14 -19.86
C GLY A 224 4.05 -4.81 -18.49
N PRO A 225 5.19 -4.58 -17.81
CA PRO A 225 5.47 -5.18 -16.50
C PRO A 225 4.57 -4.63 -15.37
N ASN A 226 4.48 -5.39 -14.28
CA ASN A 226 3.86 -4.94 -13.04
C ASN A 226 4.69 -3.84 -12.38
N THR A 227 3.99 -2.94 -11.69
CA THR A 227 4.55 -1.81 -10.94
C THR A 227 4.00 -1.80 -9.51
N GLY A 228 4.37 -0.81 -8.74
CA GLY A 228 3.72 -0.52 -7.46
C GLY A 228 2.32 0.11 -7.57
N GLY A 229 1.83 0.35 -8.79
CA GLY A 229 0.57 1.03 -9.11
C GLY A 229 0.80 2.32 -9.88
N MET A 230 0.14 2.46 -11.02
CA MET A 230 0.23 3.64 -11.91
C MET A 230 -0.95 4.61 -11.73
N GLY A 231 -1.83 4.30 -10.81
CA GLY A 231 -2.99 5.09 -10.45
C GLY A 231 -4.07 4.24 -9.81
N THR A 232 -5.00 4.89 -9.18
CA THR A 232 -6.06 4.23 -8.41
C THR A 232 -7.30 5.12 -8.32
N TYR A 233 -8.42 4.53 -7.94
CA TYR A 233 -9.65 5.26 -7.70
C TYR A 233 -10.47 4.61 -6.59
N ALA A 234 -11.29 5.40 -5.94
CA ALA A 234 -12.27 4.98 -4.93
C ALA A 234 -13.56 5.82 -5.06
N PRO A 235 -14.74 5.22 -4.80
CA PRO A 235 -14.97 3.81 -4.51
C PRO A 235 -14.73 2.92 -5.73
N ALA A 236 -14.37 1.64 -5.50
CA ALA A 236 -14.25 0.66 -6.56
C ALA A 236 -15.62 0.01 -6.86
N PRO A 237 -16.25 0.23 -8.04
CA PRO A 237 -17.59 -0.29 -8.31
C PRO A 237 -17.70 -1.81 -8.34
N VAL A 238 -16.58 -2.51 -8.56
CA VAL A 238 -16.51 -3.97 -8.48
C VAL A 238 -16.80 -4.49 -7.06
N MET A 239 -16.46 -3.71 -6.04
CA MET A 239 -16.70 -4.03 -4.64
C MET A 239 -18.07 -3.45 -4.22
N THR A 240 -19.14 -4.17 -4.51
CA THR A 240 -20.47 -3.82 -4.04
C THR A 240 -20.58 -3.91 -2.51
N ASP A 241 -21.59 -3.29 -1.90
CA ASP A 241 -21.80 -3.39 -0.45
C ASP A 241 -21.97 -4.85 0.02
N VAL A 242 -22.62 -5.68 -0.79
CA VAL A 242 -22.77 -7.12 -0.50
C VAL A 242 -21.42 -7.82 -0.49
N LEU A 243 -20.56 -7.55 -1.47
CA LEU A 243 -19.21 -8.12 -1.54
C LEU A 243 -18.31 -7.58 -0.43
N ARG A 244 -18.42 -6.29 -0.10
CA ARG A 244 -17.69 -5.68 1.02
C ARG A 244 -18.07 -6.32 2.35
N LEU A 245 -19.37 -6.53 2.60
CA LEU A 245 -19.83 -7.27 3.78
C LEU A 245 -19.30 -8.71 3.78
N LYS A 246 -19.40 -9.40 2.65
CA LYS A 246 -18.88 -10.77 2.49
C LYS A 246 -17.38 -10.86 2.76
N ALA A 247 -16.58 -9.95 2.19
CA ALA A 247 -15.14 -9.85 2.46
C ALA A 247 -14.85 -9.58 3.94
N THR A 248 -15.66 -8.74 4.58
CA THR A 248 -15.53 -8.47 6.01
C THR A 248 -15.77 -9.71 6.85
N GLU A 249 -16.85 -10.46 6.59
CA GLU A 249 -17.24 -11.63 7.38
C GLU A 249 -16.36 -12.86 7.11
N LEU A 250 -15.95 -13.08 5.85
CA LEU A 250 -15.21 -14.29 5.45
C LEU A 250 -13.69 -14.11 5.43
N ILE A 251 -13.19 -12.88 5.42
CA ILE A 251 -11.75 -12.60 5.27
C ILE A 251 -11.24 -11.73 6.41
N LEU A 252 -11.74 -10.47 6.54
CA LEU A 252 -11.16 -9.51 7.46
C LEU A 252 -11.31 -9.92 8.94
N LYS A 253 -12.52 -10.28 9.37
CA LYS A 253 -12.75 -10.75 10.74
C LYS A 253 -12.02 -12.07 11.04
N PRO A 254 -12.08 -13.10 10.17
CA PRO A 254 -11.36 -14.34 10.40
C PRO A 254 -9.85 -14.20 10.49
N VAL A 255 -9.21 -13.35 9.65
CA VAL A 255 -7.76 -13.19 9.73
C VAL A 255 -7.32 -12.51 11.03
N ILE A 256 -8.06 -11.49 11.51
CA ILE A 256 -7.75 -10.85 12.80
C ILE A 256 -7.94 -11.83 13.96
N ALA A 257 -9.01 -12.62 13.94
CA ALA A 257 -9.25 -13.65 14.95
C ALA A 257 -8.17 -14.76 14.89
N ALA A 258 -7.77 -15.19 13.68
CA ALA A 258 -6.71 -16.18 13.48
C ALA A 258 -5.37 -15.66 14.03
N MET A 259 -4.99 -14.43 13.72
CA MET A 259 -3.75 -13.82 14.23
C MET A 259 -3.75 -13.74 15.77
N ALA A 260 -4.87 -13.40 16.38
CA ALA A 260 -5.01 -13.41 17.85
C ALA A 260 -4.90 -14.84 18.42
N ALA A 261 -5.52 -15.84 17.77
CA ALA A 261 -5.46 -17.25 18.18
C ALA A 261 -4.04 -17.84 18.07
N GLU A 262 -3.23 -17.37 17.12
CA GLU A 262 -1.81 -17.72 16.98
C GLU A 262 -0.90 -16.95 17.96
N GLY A 263 -1.46 -16.12 18.85
CA GLY A 263 -0.68 -15.31 19.81
C GLY A 263 0.00 -14.08 19.18
N MET A 264 -0.42 -13.68 18.00
CA MET A 264 0.12 -12.56 17.23
C MET A 264 -0.97 -11.52 16.93
N PRO A 265 -1.59 -10.87 17.94
CA PRO A 265 -2.67 -9.92 17.70
C PRO A 265 -2.24 -8.79 16.77
N TYR A 266 -3.10 -8.49 15.80
CA TYR A 266 -2.79 -7.55 14.73
C TYR A 266 -3.42 -6.17 15.02
N GLN A 267 -2.61 -5.11 15.03
CA GLN A 267 -3.05 -3.71 15.21
C GLN A 267 -2.51 -2.85 14.07
N GLY A 268 -3.31 -1.87 13.63
CA GLY A 268 -2.91 -0.94 12.57
C GLY A 268 -3.81 -1.00 11.34
N CYS A 269 -3.23 -0.87 10.16
CA CYS A 269 -3.91 -1.04 8.88
C CYS A 269 -3.68 -2.44 8.32
N LEU A 270 -4.76 -3.18 8.12
CA LEU A 270 -4.73 -4.42 7.33
C LEU A 270 -5.18 -4.11 5.91
N TYR A 271 -4.37 -4.45 4.92
CA TYR A 271 -4.73 -4.36 3.52
C TYR A 271 -4.99 -5.76 2.96
N ALA A 272 -6.19 -6.02 2.48
CA ALA A 272 -6.54 -7.22 1.74
C ALA A 272 -6.61 -6.90 0.24
N GLY A 273 -5.68 -7.46 -0.54
CA GLY A 273 -5.79 -7.55 -2.00
C GLY A 273 -6.74 -8.68 -2.36
N LEU A 274 -7.81 -8.36 -3.04
CA LEU A 274 -8.92 -9.28 -3.28
C LEU A 274 -9.13 -9.52 -4.78
N MET A 275 -9.37 -10.76 -5.17
CA MET A 275 -9.85 -11.15 -6.49
C MET A 275 -11.36 -11.38 -6.45
N ILE A 276 -12.08 -10.68 -7.32
CA ILE A 276 -13.55 -10.70 -7.40
C ILE A 276 -13.97 -11.31 -8.73
N LYS A 277 -14.78 -12.37 -8.68
CA LYS A 277 -15.41 -12.99 -9.86
C LYS A 277 -16.87 -13.31 -9.55
N GLY A 278 -17.79 -12.55 -10.12
CA GLY A 278 -19.21 -12.63 -9.75
C GLY A 278 -19.40 -12.36 -8.25
N ASP A 279 -20.02 -13.30 -7.55
CA ASP A 279 -20.25 -13.24 -6.11
C ASP A 279 -19.11 -13.83 -5.27
N SER A 280 -18.03 -14.25 -5.91
CA SER A 280 -16.85 -14.81 -5.21
C SER A 280 -15.85 -13.74 -4.89
N VAL A 281 -15.33 -13.79 -3.67
CA VAL A 281 -14.21 -12.96 -3.22
C VAL A 281 -13.15 -13.86 -2.58
N LYS A 282 -11.90 -13.77 -3.06
CA LYS A 282 -10.75 -14.52 -2.55
C LYS A 282 -9.57 -13.59 -2.31
N VAL A 283 -8.75 -13.91 -1.32
CA VAL A 283 -7.53 -13.14 -1.03
C VAL A 283 -6.45 -13.46 -2.06
N VAL A 284 -5.89 -12.42 -2.66
CA VAL A 284 -4.64 -12.48 -3.46
C VAL A 284 -3.44 -12.43 -2.52
N GLU A 285 -3.43 -11.41 -1.64
CA GLU A 285 -2.39 -11.18 -0.65
C GLU A 285 -2.89 -10.28 0.47
N PHE A 286 -2.20 -10.30 1.62
CA PHE A 286 -2.32 -9.28 2.65
C PHE A 286 -1.07 -8.40 2.66
N ASN A 287 -1.29 -7.11 2.99
CA ASN A 287 -0.21 -6.20 3.34
C ASN A 287 -0.45 -5.63 4.74
N CYS A 288 0.61 -5.36 5.49
CA CYS A 288 0.55 -4.99 6.90
C CYS A 288 0.57 -3.47 7.14
N ARG A 289 0.21 -2.71 6.14
CA ARG A 289 0.29 -1.24 6.11
C ARG A 289 -0.69 -0.67 5.09
N PHE A 290 -0.79 0.65 5.06
CA PHE A 290 -1.51 1.35 3.99
C PHE A 290 -0.92 1.06 2.60
N GLY A 291 -1.76 1.05 1.57
CA GLY A 291 -1.35 0.87 0.17
C GLY A 291 -0.76 2.15 -0.45
N ASP A 292 0.01 2.00 -1.50
CA ASP A 292 0.50 3.09 -2.34
C ASP A 292 0.35 2.69 -3.81
N PRO A 293 -0.59 3.28 -4.59
CA PRO A 293 -1.21 4.59 -4.37
C PRO A 293 -2.62 4.61 -3.73
N GLU A 294 -3.14 3.54 -3.13
CA GLU A 294 -4.52 3.47 -2.62
C GLU A 294 -4.80 4.51 -1.54
N THR A 295 -3.83 4.79 -0.68
CA THR A 295 -3.96 5.79 0.40
C THR A 295 -4.30 7.16 -0.14
N GLN A 296 -3.78 7.52 -1.32
CA GLN A 296 -3.97 8.79 -1.98
C GLN A 296 -5.43 9.02 -2.46
N VAL A 297 -6.26 7.98 -2.51
CA VAL A 297 -7.70 8.12 -2.83
C VAL A 297 -8.60 7.78 -1.66
N VAL A 298 -8.16 6.90 -0.75
CA VAL A 298 -8.95 6.48 0.41
C VAL A 298 -9.00 7.60 1.45
N LEU A 299 -7.87 8.19 1.84
CA LEU A 299 -7.83 9.21 2.89
C LEU A 299 -8.54 10.53 2.54
N PRO A 300 -8.52 11.03 1.29
CA PRO A 300 -9.33 12.20 0.92
C PRO A 300 -10.84 11.99 1.07
N LEU A 301 -11.30 10.75 1.03
CA LEU A 301 -12.71 10.40 1.22
C LEU A 301 -13.08 10.08 2.68
N LEU A 302 -12.12 10.06 3.60
CA LEU A 302 -12.38 9.79 5.01
C LEU A 302 -13.05 11.01 5.68
N ASP A 303 -14.26 10.81 6.20
CA ASP A 303 -14.96 11.76 7.09
C ASP A 303 -14.71 11.36 8.54
N GLY A 304 -13.61 11.85 9.09
CA GLY A 304 -13.14 11.51 10.44
C GLY A 304 -11.73 12.05 10.73
N ASP A 305 -11.40 12.05 12.01
CA ASP A 305 -10.08 12.44 12.51
C ASP A 305 -9.12 11.24 12.47
N LEU A 306 -8.21 11.24 11.48
CA LEU A 306 -7.27 10.15 11.28
C LEU A 306 -6.35 9.94 12.49
N ALA A 307 -5.94 11.01 13.18
CA ALA A 307 -5.06 10.90 14.34
C ALA A 307 -5.76 10.18 15.50
N GLU A 308 -7.04 10.49 15.71
CA GLU A 308 -7.87 9.82 16.72
C GLU A 308 -8.08 8.33 16.39
N ILE A 309 -8.40 8.03 15.12
CA ILE A 309 -8.59 6.65 14.65
C ILE A 309 -7.31 5.84 14.85
N MET A 310 -6.15 6.37 14.43
CA MET A 310 -4.88 5.67 14.55
C MET A 310 -4.44 5.47 16.00
N LEU A 311 -4.65 6.47 16.85
CA LEU A 311 -4.37 6.32 18.29
C LEU A 311 -5.28 5.26 18.90
N ALA A 312 -6.56 5.23 18.54
CA ALA A 312 -7.51 4.22 19.01
C ALA A 312 -7.13 2.80 18.58
N CYS A 313 -6.61 2.64 17.36
CA CYS A 313 -6.02 1.37 16.90
C CYS A 313 -4.83 0.96 17.79
N ALA A 314 -3.94 1.90 18.09
CA ALA A 314 -2.74 1.64 18.91
C ALA A 314 -3.07 1.32 20.38
N THR A 315 -4.16 1.86 20.91
CA THR A 315 -4.56 1.74 22.33
C THR A 315 -5.69 0.75 22.59
N GLY A 316 -6.25 0.11 21.56
CA GLY A 316 -7.31 -0.90 21.74
C GLY A 316 -8.70 -0.31 22.01
N THR A 317 -8.98 0.89 21.53
CA THR A 317 -10.23 1.63 21.76
C THR A 317 -10.99 2.00 20.48
N LEU A 318 -10.68 1.33 19.36
CA LEU A 318 -11.26 1.66 18.05
C LEU A 318 -12.79 1.62 18.01
N ALA A 319 -13.40 0.73 18.78
CA ALA A 319 -14.87 0.64 18.91
C ALA A 319 -15.54 1.90 19.49
N GLN A 320 -14.77 2.83 20.06
CA GLN A 320 -15.28 4.06 20.66
C GLN A 320 -15.16 5.27 19.73
N VAL A 321 -14.56 5.11 18.56
CA VAL A 321 -14.35 6.19 17.58
C VAL A 321 -15.37 6.06 16.46
N ASP A 322 -16.12 7.14 16.22
CA ASP A 322 -17.07 7.22 15.11
C ASP A 322 -16.46 7.99 13.94
N PHE A 323 -16.57 7.43 12.75
CA PHE A 323 -16.12 8.04 11.50
C PHE A 323 -16.85 7.41 10.30
N GLY A 324 -16.82 8.09 9.18
CA GLY A 324 -17.49 7.68 7.95
C GLY A 324 -16.71 8.01 6.70
N TRP A 325 -17.44 8.08 5.59
CA TRP A 325 -16.88 8.34 4.26
C TRP A 325 -17.73 9.37 3.56
N TYR A 326 -17.10 10.35 2.91
CA TYR A 326 -17.83 11.30 2.07
C TYR A 326 -18.46 10.58 0.88
N ASP A 327 -19.67 10.98 0.51
CA ASP A 327 -20.35 10.52 -0.71
C ASP A 327 -19.77 11.24 -1.94
N LYS A 328 -18.52 10.90 -2.24
CA LYS A 328 -17.70 11.45 -3.32
C LYS A 328 -16.81 10.33 -3.91
N ALA A 329 -16.13 10.67 -4.98
CA ALA A 329 -15.10 9.81 -5.58
C ALA A 329 -13.76 10.51 -5.63
N ALA A 330 -12.69 9.72 -5.58
CA ALA A 330 -11.32 10.19 -5.74
C ALA A 330 -10.61 9.38 -6.83
N VAL A 331 -9.78 10.04 -7.62
CA VAL A 331 -8.92 9.42 -8.63
C VAL A 331 -7.51 9.97 -8.48
N CYS A 332 -6.53 9.09 -8.40
CA CYS A 332 -5.11 9.40 -8.36
C CYS A 332 -4.44 8.91 -9.65
N VAL A 333 -3.78 9.82 -10.36
CA VAL A 333 -2.94 9.52 -11.53
C VAL A 333 -1.48 9.60 -11.10
N VAL A 334 -0.73 8.51 -11.27
CA VAL A 334 0.71 8.49 -10.93
C VAL A 334 1.52 8.99 -12.13
N MET A 335 2.35 9.99 -11.88
CA MET A 335 3.37 10.45 -12.82
C MET A 335 4.70 9.77 -12.49
N ALA A 336 5.29 9.10 -13.46
CA ALA A 336 6.49 8.30 -13.31
C ALA A 336 7.65 8.82 -14.17
N SER A 337 8.88 8.48 -13.77
CA SER A 337 10.11 8.72 -14.52
C SER A 337 10.20 7.78 -15.71
N GLY A 338 10.65 8.29 -16.86
CA GLY A 338 10.87 7.48 -18.06
C GLY A 338 11.81 6.30 -17.80
N GLY A 339 11.37 5.11 -18.19
CA GLY A 339 12.05 3.85 -17.92
C GLY A 339 11.53 3.06 -16.73
N TYR A 340 10.74 3.66 -15.84
CA TYR A 340 10.10 2.93 -14.72
C TYR A 340 9.18 1.81 -15.27
N PRO A 341 9.14 0.60 -14.67
CA PRO A 341 9.70 0.18 -13.38
C PRO A 341 11.15 -0.36 -13.44
N GLU A 342 11.80 -0.28 -14.57
CA GLU A 342 13.20 -0.70 -14.73
C GLU A 342 14.17 0.42 -14.33
N SER A 343 15.17 0.71 -15.15
CA SER A 343 16.12 1.79 -14.88
C SER A 343 15.58 3.15 -15.34
N TYR A 344 15.73 4.16 -14.50
CA TYR A 344 15.27 5.52 -14.79
C TYR A 344 16.27 6.56 -14.28
N ALA A 345 16.31 7.72 -14.96
CA ALA A 345 17.10 8.87 -14.52
C ALA A 345 16.44 9.61 -13.37
N LYS A 346 17.26 10.19 -12.49
CA LYS A 346 16.85 11.05 -11.38
C LYS A 346 17.38 12.46 -11.56
N GLY A 347 16.88 13.42 -10.78
CA GLY A 347 17.38 14.79 -10.77
C GLY A 347 16.77 15.69 -11.84
N MET A 348 15.67 15.29 -12.49
CA MET A 348 14.94 16.14 -13.41
C MET A 348 14.11 17.16 -12.64
N GLU A 349 14.22 18.44 -13.02
CA GLU A 349 13.42 19.51 -12.41
C GLU A 349 11.94 19.34 -12.72
N ILE A 350 11.11 19.44 -11.67
CA ILE A 350 9.65 19.36 -11.76
C ILE A 350 9.09 20.78 -11.77
N THR A 351 8.31 21.11 -12.78
CA THR A 351 7.65 22.41 -12.95
C THR A 351 6.14 22.27 -12.92
N GLY A 352 5.41 23.36 -12.70
CA GLY A 352 3.94 23.40 -12.72
C GLY A 352 3.26 22.95 -11.42
N LEU A 353 4.01 22.58 -10.38
CA LEU A 353 3.43 22.14 -9.10
C LEU A 353 2.53 23.20 -8.46
N ALA A 354 2.90 24.48 -8.53
CA ALA A 354 2.10 25.59 -7.98
C ALA A 354 0.79 25.78 -8.75
N ASP A 355 0.81 25.58 -10.06
CA ASP A 355 -0.37 25.72 -10.92
C ASP A 355 -1.37 24.56 -10.67
N ALA A 356 -0.86 23.35 -10.47
CA ALA A 356 -1.68 22.20 -10.09
C ALA A 356 -2.25 22.34 -8.66
N ALA A 357 -1.49 22.90 -7.73
CA ALA A 357 -1.94 23.14 -6.35
C ALA A 357 -2.99 24.27 -6.23
N ALA A 358 -3.27 25.03 -7.29
CA ALA A 358 -4.27 26.08 -7.28
C ALA A 358 -5.72 25.56 -7.26
N ASP A 359 -5.96 24.33 -7.72
CA ASP A 359 -7.27 23.67 -7.58
C ASP A 359 -7.40 23.05 -6.17
N LYS A 360 -8.33 23.57 -5.37
CA LYS A 360 -8.55 23.14 -3.97
C LYS A 360 -9.07 21.70 -3.82
N ASP A 361 -9.66 21.14 -4.89
CA ASP A 361 -10.16 19.76 -4.94
C ASP A 361 -9.11 18.80 -5.51
N VAL A 362 -7.88 19.28 -5.74
CA VAL A 362 -6.72 18.50 -6.18
C VAL A 362 -5.60 18.55 -5.16
N VAL A 363 -4.98 17.43 -4.91
CA VAL A 363 -3.76 17.32 -4.08
C VAL A 363 -2.67 16.62 -4.89
N VAL A 364 -1.51 17.23 -4.99
CA VAL A 364 -0.33 16.61 -5.60
C VAL A 364 0.51 15.97 -4.50
N PHE A 365 0.40 14.66 -4.36
CA PHE A 365 1.19 13.90 -3.41
C PHE A 365 2.58 13.60 -3.98
N HIS A 366 3.62 14.07 -3.31
CA HIS A 366 5.00 13.76 -3.66
C HIS A 366 5.34 12.33 -3.23
N ALA A 367 6.01 11.59 -4.11
CA ALA A 367 6.57 10.28 -3.85
C ALA A 367 8.10 10.33 -4.03
N GLY A 368 8.63 9.92 -5.16
CA GLY A 368 10.05 9.96 -5.46
C GLY A 368 10.52 11.36 -5.85
N THR A 369 10.55 12.29 -4.91
CA THR A 369 11.03 13.67 -5.10
C THR A 369 12.09 14.04 -4.08
N LYS A 370 12.94 15.03 -4.42
CA LYS A 370 13.88 15.66 -3.50
C LYS A 370 13.94 17.17 -3.73
N ALA A 371 14.27 17.94 -2.70
CA ALA A 371 14.54 19.36 -2.81
C ALA A 371 16.00 19.61 -3.25
N ASP A 372 16.20 20.67 -4.05
CA ASP A 372 17.50 21.24 -4.38
C ASP A 372 17.35 22.76 -4.39
N GLY A 373 17.63 23.40 -3.25
CA GLY A 373 17.30 24.79 -3.00
C GLY A 373 15.79 25.04 -3.13
N ALA A 374 15.41 25.92 -4.02
CA ALA A 374 14.00 26.22 -4.32
C ALA A 374 13.36 25.27 -5.34
N LYS A 375 14.13 24.35 -5.92
CA LYS A 375 13.66 23.41 -6.93
C LYS A 375 13.22 22.10 -6.31
N VAL A 376 12.25 21.44 -6.94
CA VAL A 376 11.88 20.07 -6.68
C VAL A 376 12.35 19.22 -7.85
N LEU A 377 13.08 18.13 -7.54
CA LEU A 377 13.65 17.24 -8.55
C LEU A 377 13.10 15.83 -8.39
N THR A 378 13.07 15.07 -9.50
CA THR A 378 12.77 13.63 -9.46
C THR A 378 13.83 12.87 -8.68
N ASN A 379 13.42 11.88 -7.87
CA ASN A 379 14.31 11.02 -7.07
C ASN A 379 13.83 9.57 -6.98
N GLY A 380 12.84 9.21 -7.77
CA GLY A 380 12.26 7.85 -7.76
C GLY A 380 11.59 7.50 -9.08
N GLY A 381 11.11 6.27 -9.18
CA GLY A 381 10.37 5.78 -10.34
C GLY A 381 8.97 6.38 -10.42
N ARG A 382 8.15 6.18 -9.36
CA ARG A 382 6.91 6.93 -9.17
C ARG A 382 7.28 8.26 -8.50
N VAL A 383 6.95 9.36 -9.15
CA VAL A 383 7.42 10.70 -8.75
C VAL A 383 6.33 11.46 -8.01
N LEU A 384 5.13 11.53 -8.58
CA LEU A 384 3.97 12.23 -8.02
C LEU A 384 2.71 11.40 -8.17
N GLY A 385 1.76 11.60 -7.26
CA GLY A 385 0.37 11.15 -7.39
C GLY A 385 -0.54 12.37 -7.43
N VAL A 386 -1.15 12.65 -8.58
CA VAL A 386 -2.11 13.75 -8.73
C VAL A 386 -3.49 13.23 -8.42
N THR A 387 -4.03 13.62 -7.27
CA THR A 387 -5.33 13.14 -6.77
C THR A 387 -6.36 14.25 -6.84
N ALA A 388 -7.49 13.96 -7.47
CA ALA A 388 -8.66 14.81 -7.46
C ALA A 388 -9.83 14.15 -6.75
N VAL A 389 -10.65 14.95 -6.06
CA VAL A 389 -11.91 14.54 -5.42
C VAL A 389 -13.07 15.26 -6.09
N ASP A 390 -14.10 14.51 -6.48
CA ASP A 390 -15.30 15.10 -7.10
C ASP A 390 -16.55 14.26 -6.78
N ALA A 391 -17.70 14.65 -7.29
CA ALA A 391 -18.99 13.98 -7.08
C ALA A 391 -19.05 12.54 -7.62
N ASN A 392 -18.24 12.21 -8.62
CA ASN A 392 -18.18 10.86 -9.22
C ASN A 392 -16.81 10.60 -9.84
N ILE A 393 -16.55 9.33 -10.17
CA ILE A 393 -15.25 8.88 -10.71
C ILE A 393 -14.89 9.61 -12.01
N LYS A 394 -15.86 9.84 -12.92
CA LYS A 394 -15.59 10.52 -14.18
C LYS A 394 -15.12 11.95 -13.95
N ALA A 395 -15.83 12.70 -13.12
CA ALA A 395 -15.46 14.08 -12.81
C ALA A 395 -14.12 14.18 -12.09
N ALA A 396 -13.87 13.31 -11.10
CA ALA A 396 -12.58 13.23 -10.40
C ALA A 396 -11.43 12.88 -11.35
N ARG A 397 -11.65 11.91 -12.26
CA ARG A 397 -10.65 11.54 -13.27
C ARG A 397 -10.32 12.71 -14.20
N ASP A 398 -11.35 13.33 -14.80
CA ASP A 398 -11.16 14.41 -15.74
C ASP A 398 -10.42 15.59 -15.10
N ARG A 399 -10.75 15.89 -13.84
CA ARG A 399 -10.05 16.91 -13.03
C ARG A 399 -8.59 16.52 -12.76
N ALA A 400 -8.30 15.29 -12.35
CA ALA A 400 -6.93 14.83 -12.11
C ALA A 400 -6.06 14.95 -13.35
N TYR A 401 -6.56 14.57 -14.53
CA TYR A 401 -5.82 14.72 -15.79
C TYR A 401 -5.60 16.18 -16.18
N THR A 402 -6.56 17.07 -15.95
CA THR A 402 -6.40 18.50 -16.18
C THR A 402 -5.22 19.07 -15.38
N ASP A 403 -5.00 18.59 -14.17
CA ASP A 403 -3.90 19.03 -13.34
C ASP A 403 -2.58 18.29 -13.62
N VAL A 404 -2.63 17.05 -14.07
CA VAL A 404 -1.46 16.31 -14.61
C VAL A 404 -0.83 17.08 -15.78
N GLU A 405 -1.66 17.66 -16.68
CA GLU A 405 -1.16 18.41 -17.84
C GLU A 405 -0.40 19.69 -17.49
N LYS A 406 -0.60 20.24 -16.29
CA LYS A 406 0.14 21.41 -15.79
C LYS A 406 1.56 21.07 -15.31
N ILE A 407 1.80 19.81 -14.94
CA ILE A 407 3.06 19.36 -14.33
C ILE A 407 3.96 18.76 -15.39
N ASN A 408 5.23 19.14 -15.39
CA ASN A 408 6.20 18.61 -16.35
C ASN A 408 7.57 18.38 -15.72
N PHE A 409 8.22 17.30 -16.14
CA PHE A 409 9.63 17.02 -15.95
C PHE A 409 10.13 16.14 -17.11
N ASN A 410 11.42 16.20 -17.40
CA ASN A 410 11.98 15.45 -18.54
C ASN A 410 11.78 13.94 -18.37
N GLY A 411 11.20 13.29 -19.37
CA GLY A 411 10.86 11.87 -19.35
C GLY A 411 9.60 11.52 -18.53
N ALA A 412 8.80 12.51 -18.12
CA ALA A 412 7.54 12.26 -17.43
C ALA A 412 6.58 11.43 -18.28
N PHE A 413 5.96 10.42 -17.66
CA PHE A 413 4.84 9.72 -18.26
C PHE A 413 3.81 9.29 -17.19
N CYS A 414 2.60 9.07 -17.63
CA CYS A 414 1.52 8.49 -16.84
C CYS A 414 0.62 7.65 -17.75
N ARG A 415 -0.17 6.76 -17.18
CA ARG A 415 -1.26 6.09 -17.91
C ARG A 415 -2.38 7.11 -18.19
N LYS A 416 -3.00 6.98 -19.37
CA LYS A 416 -4.13 7.84 -19.82
C LYS A 416 -5.49 7.20 -19.59
N ASP A 417 -5.51 5.96 -19.15
CA ASP A 417 -6.71 5.14 -18.99
C ASP A 417 -7.06 4.83 -17.53
N ILE A 418 -6.52 5.57 -16.55
CA ILE A 418 -6.87 5.37 -15.13
C ILE A 418 -8.40 5.46 -14.95
N ALA A 419 -8.94 4.57 -14.12
CA ALA A 419 -10.37 4.37 -13.87
C ALA A 419 -11.20 3.84 -15.06
N TRP A 420 -10.58 3.36 -16.14
CA TRP A 420 -11.30 2.87 -17.32
C TRP A 420 -12.30 1.75 -17.01
N ARG A 421 -11.99 0.87 -16.03
CA ARG A 421 -12.89 -0.23 -15.64
C ARG A 421 -14.18 0.30 -15.01
N ALA A 422 -14.09 1.31 -14.14
CA ALA A 422 -15.25 1.93 -13.54
C ALA A 422 -16.13 2.66 -14.54
N LEU A 423 -15.54 3.26 -15.59
CA LEU A 423 -16.25 4.03 -16.61
C LEU A 423 -16.90 3.16 -17.71
N LYS A 424 -16.55 1.88 -17.78
CA LYS A 424 -17.17 0.91 -18.70
C LYS A 424 -18.39 0.21 -18.09
N ARG A 425 -18.64 0.37 -16.80
CA ARG A 425 -19.79 -0.12 -16.06
C ARG A 425 -20.90 0.92 -16.05
#